data_1a2e839bb64f532cc6e7a9688cc44954
#
_entry.id   1a2e839bb64f532cc6e7a9688cc44954
#
_cell.length_a   1.000
_cell.length_b   1.000
_cell.length_c   1.000
_cell.angle_alpha   90.00
_cell.angle_beta   90.00
_cell.angle_gamma   90.00
#
_symmetry.space_group_name_H-M   'P 1'
#
loop_
_entity.id
_entity.type
_entity.pdbx_description
1 polymer ?
#
loop_
_entity_poly.entity_id
_entity_poly.type
_entity_poly.pdbx_seq_one_letter_code
_entity_poly.pdbx_strand_id
1 'polypeptide(L)'
;PTIDGDRLYIMTGRGVLTCMSTKDGKQVWQIDVRNKFKGMSTVWGFSESPLVDGDLVFATPGGPDAAVVALNKMSGETVWTSKGFSEASAYCSPAMFTFGANKVLVTMTAKSVVGIDPKTGKVLWTHVHETEYDIHAVTPAVEGNVLYYTGGYGSGGGALDVSADGASVKPKWSDKNLDCQHHGVVLLDGYVYGTGHNNNKLMCLELATGK
;
A
#
# COMPACT_ATOMS: atom_id res chain seq x y z
N PRO A 1 10.66 -5.52 6.56
CA PRO A 1 11.23 -4.51 7.45
C PRO A 1 11.72 -3.30 6.66
N THR A 2 11.72 -2.13 7.31
CA THR A 2 12.19 -0.87 6.72
C THR A 2 13.25 -0.26 7.61
N ILE A 3 14.36 0.19 7.02
CA ILE A 3 15.46 0.82 7.73
C ILE A 3 15.46 2.32 7.40
N ASP A 4 15.56 3.14 8.44
CA ASP A 4 15.73 4.59 8.36
C ASP A 4 16.78 5.03 9.39
N GLY A 5 17.97 5.36 8.91
CA GLY A 5 19.12 5.69 9.75
C GLY A 5 19.50 4.56 10.73
N ASP A 6 19.41 4.85 12.01
CA ASP A 6 19.74 3.92 13.09
C ASP A 6 18.53 3.09 13.58
N ARG A 7 17.41 3.13 12.86
CA ARG A 7 16.14 2.48 13.21
C ARG A 7 15.73 1.43 12.17
N LEU A 8 15.17 0.36 12.67
CA LEU A 8 14.51 -0.71 11.92
C LEU A 8 13.06 -0.79 12.35
N TYR A 9 12.14 -0.77 11.40
CA TYR A 9 10.70 -0.92 11.63
C TYR A 9 10.22 -2.23 11.02
N ILE A 10 9.50 -3.02 11.81
CA ILE A 10 8.98 -4.32 11.37
C ILE A 10 7.56 -4.52 11.86
N MET A 11 6.70 -4.96 10.96
CA MET A 11 5.35 -5.43 11.26
C MET A 11 5.37 -6.96 11.37
N THR A 12 4.80 -7.49 12.45
CA THR A 12 4.60 -8.93 12.58
C THR A 12 3.26 -9.36 11.97
N GLY A 13 3.13 -10.63 11.61
CA GLY A 13 1.88 -11.18 11.09
C GLY A 13 0.68 -11.06 12.04
N ARG A 14 0.91 -10.73 13.32
CA ARG A 14 -0.13 -10.49 14.32
C ARG A 14 -0.52 -9.02 14.49
N GLY A 15 0.10 -8.12 13.73
CA GLY A 15 -0.18 -6.69 13.79
C GLY A 15 0.57 -5.95 14.90
N VAL A 16 1.74 -6.43 15.27
CA VAL A 16 2.64 -5.72 16.19
C VAL A 16 3.71 -5.01 15.38
N LEU A 17 3.71 -3.68 15.42
CA LEU A 17 4.73 -2.84 14.82
C LEU A 17 5.81 -2.53 15.87
N THR A 18 7.06 -2.83 15.56
CA THR A 18 8.20 -2.64 16.45
C THR A 18 9.27 -1.77 15.78
N CYS A 19 9.79 -0.81 16.51
CA CYS A 19 11.01 -0.07 16.17
C CYS A 19 12.17 -0.63 16.98
N MET A 20 13.26 -0.93 16.29
CA MET A 20 14.48 -1.49 16.87
C MET A 20 15.69 -0.65 16.48
N SER A 21 16.72 -0.69 17.30
CA SER A 21 18.02 -0.14 16.95
C SER A 21 18.73 -1.03 15.93
N THR A 22 19.23 -0.47 14.84
CA THR A 22 20.05 -1.22 13.85
C THR A 22 21.42 -1.61 14.40
N LYS A 23 21.90 -0.92 15.46
CA LYS A 23 23.21 -1.14 16.05
C LYS A 23 23.29 -2.45 16.84
N ASP A 24 22.26 -2.76 17.65
CA ASP A 24 22.30 -3.87 18.60
C ASP A 24 21.02 -4.70 18.66
N GLY A 25 20.04 -4.38 17.78
CA GLY A 25 18.76 -5.11 17.71
C GLY A 25 17.82 -4.87 18.89
N LYS A 26 18.14 -3.92 19.78
CA LYS A 26 17.26 -3.65 20.92
C LYS A 26 16.00 -2.94 20.51
N GLN A 27 14.89 -3.31 21.14
CA GLN A 27 13.62 -2.65 20.98
C GLN A 27 13.69 -1.22 21.52
N VAL A 28 13.24 -0.25 20.72
CA VAL A 28 13.11 1.15 21.11
C VAL A 28 11.68 1.42 21.57
N TRP A 29 10.72 1.04 20.75
CA TRP A 29 9.30 1.07 21.07
C TRP A 29 8.54 -0.04 20.33
N GLN A 30 7.35 -0.33 20.80
CA GLN A 30 6.46 -1.33 20.21
C GLN A 30 5.01 -0.92 20.40
N ILE A 31 4.17 -1.22 19.42
CA ILE A 31 2.74 -0.96 19.46
C ILE A 31 1.99 -2.12 18.80
N ASP A 32 0.97 -2.62 19.47
CA ASP A 32 0.00 -3.54 18.87
C ASP A 32 -1.06 -2.72 18.12
N VAL A 33 -0.82 -2.52 16.79
CA VAL A 33 -1.70 -1.72 15.95
C VAL A 33 -3.04 -2.42 15.73
N ARG A 34 -3.05 -3.76 15.75
CA ARG A 34 -4.28 -4.53 15.64
C ARG A 34 -5.23 -4.23 16.79
N ASN A 35 -4.76 -4.36 18.02
CA ASN A 35 -5.59 -4.12 19.20
C ASN A 35 -5.92 -2.64 19.39
N LYS A 36 -4.92 -1.76 19.25
CA LYS A 36 -5.11 -0.32 19.47
C LYS A 36 -6.13 0.29 18.51
N PHE A 37 -6.10 -0.10 17.23
CA PHE A 37 -6.97 0.47 16.20
C PHE A 37 -8.13 -0.44 15.79
N LYS A 38 -8.39 -1.53 16.55
CA LYS A 38 -9.39 -2.55 16.20
C LYS A 38 -9.16 -3.09 14.79
N GLY A 39 -7.90 -3.32 14.47
CA GLY A 39 -7.44 -3.69 13.14
C GLY A 39 -8.02 -5.01 12.67
N MET A 40 -8.37 -5.05 11.41
CA MET A 40 -8.85 -6.22 10.71
C MET A 40 -7.83 -6.63 9.66
N SER A 41 -7.39 -7.87 9.71
CA SER A 41 -6.59 -8.49 8.67
C SER A 41 -7.43 -9.54 7.94
N THR A 42 -7.03 -9.85 6.73
CA THR A 42 -7.52 -11.03 6.05
C THR A 42 -6.91 -12.32 6.66
N VAL A 43 -7.16 -13.48 6.08
CA VAL A 43 -6.93 -14.82 6.68
C VAL A 43 -5.50 -15.04 7.19
N TRP A 44 -4.48 -14.51 6.50
CA TRP A 44 -3.07 -14.77 6.83
C TRP A 44 -2.39 -13.66 7.66
N GLY A 45 -3.17 -12.71 8.19
CA GLY A 45 -2.66 -11.65 9.07
C GLY A 45 -2.03 -10.48 8.32
N PHE A 46 -1.00 -9.86 8.91
CA PHE A 46 -0.32 -8.69 8.35
C PHE A 46 1.01 -9.09 7.72
N SER A 47 1.35 -8.56 6.54
CA SER A 47 2.62 -8.84 5.87
C SER A 47 3.29 -7.61 5.26
N GLU A 48 2.74 -6.43 5.49
CA GLU A 48 3.27 -5.18 4.97
C GLU A 48 4.68 -4.86 5.51
N SER A 49 5.47 -4.19 4.71
CA SER A 49 6.62 -3.44 5.18
C SER A 49 6.17 -2.03 5.54
N PRO A 50 6.36 -1.57 6.80
CA PRO A 50 6.00 -0.22 7.19
C PRO A 50 6.73 0.81 6.32
N LEU A 51 6.04 1.86 5.90
CA LEU A 51 6.66 2.95 5.15
C LEU A 51 7.15 4.03 6.12
N VAL A 52 8.33 4.57 5.87
CA VAL A 52 8.85 5.74 6.60
C VAL A 52 9.01 6.91 5.64
N ASP A 53 8.45 8.07 5.99
CA ASP A 53 8.67 9.33 5.28
C ASP A 53 8.73 10.50 6.27
N GLY A 54 9.80 11.26 6.25
CA GLY A 54 10.04 12.34 7.22
C GLY A 54 10.07 11.81 8.66
N ASP A 55 9.23 12.35 9.53
CA ASP A 55 9.12 11.96 10.94
C ASP A 55 8.06 10.90 11.22
N LEU A 56 7.45 10.37 10.17
CA LEU A 56 6.32 9.45 10.27
C LEU A 56 6.69 8.03 9.82
N VAL A 57 6.09 7.04 10.48
CA VAL A 57 5.98 5.67 10.01
C VAL A 57 4.50 5.33 9.80
N PHE A 58 4.20 4.76 8.64
CA PHE A 58 2.84 4.42 8.23
C PHE A 58 2.62 2.92 8.31
N ALA A 59 1.40 2.55 8.72
CA ALA A 59 0.95 1.17 8.79
C ALA A 59 -0.53 1.07 8.39
N THR A 60 -0.97 -0.13 8.00
CA THR A 60 -2.33 -0.41 7.53
C THR A 60 -3.05 -1.39 8.46
N PRO A 61 -3.45 -0.98 9.69
CA PRO A 61 -4.15 -1.87 10.62
C PRO A 61 -5.51 -2.35 10.12
N GLY A 62 -6.16 -1.64 9.19
CA GLY A 62 -7.44 -2.05 8.62
C GLY A 62 -8.63 -1.88 9.57
N GLY A 63 -8.53 -1.03 10.59
CA GLY A 63 -9.60 -0.83 11.57
C GLY A 63 -10.64 0.21 11.16
N PRO A 64 -11.77 0.28 11.86
CA PRO A 64 -12.75 1.34 11.70
C PRO A 64 -12.09 2.71 11.96
N ASP A 65 -12.27 3.68 11.03
CA ASP A 65 -11.63 4.99 11.09
C ASP A 65 -10.09 4.98 11.22
N ALA A 66 -9.48 3.84 10.93
CA ALA A 66 -8.05 3.59 11.06
C ALA A 66 -7.59 2.49 10.08
N ALA A 67 -8.10 2.49 8.85
CA ALA A 67 -7.61 1.59 7.81
C ALA A 67 -6.10 1.82 7.57
N VAL A 68 -5.67 3.08 7.62
CA VAL A 68 -4.27 3.50 7.59
C VAL A 68 -3.99 4.44 8.76
N VAL A 69 -2.80 4.36 9.34
CA VAL A 69 -2.35 5.22 10.44
C VAL A 69 -0.97 5.76 10.20
N ALA A 70 -0.69 6.94 10.74
CA ALA A 70 0.68 7.45 10.89
C ALA A 70 1.05 7.57 12.36
N LEU A 71 2.24 7.10 12.67
CA LEU A 71 2.85 7.18 13.98
C LEU A 71 4.12 8.04 13.90
N ASN A 72 4.46 8.71 14.99
CA ASN A 72 5.77 9.32 15.12
C ASN A 72 6.84 8.20 15.11
N LYS A 73 7.78 8.26 14.18
CA LYS A 73 8.78 7.21 13.99
C LYS A 73 9.71 7.01 15.18
N MET A 74 9.92 8.06 16.01
CA MET A 74 10.81 7.99 17.17
C MET A 74 10.13 7.44 18.43
N SER A 75 8.82 7.73 18.62
CA SER A 75 8.09 7.38 19.84
C SER A 75 7.02 6.29 19.67
N GLY A 76 6.54 6.04 18.45
CA GLY A 76 5.39 5.18 18.19
C GLY A 76 4.05 5.81 18.55
N GLU A 77 4.00 7.10 18.92
CA GLU A 77 2.75 7.80 19.22
C GLU A 77 1.95 8.05 17.94
N THR A 78 0.62 7.93 18.07
CA THR A 78 -0.30 8.16 16.93
C THR A 78 -0.34 9.63 16.58
N VAL A 79 -0.05 9.95 15.32
CA VAL A 79 -0.16 11.31 14.77
C VAL A 79 -1.53 11.49 14.14
N TRP A 80 -1.96 10.56 13.30
CA TRP A 80 -3.29 10.57 12.70
C TRP A 80 -3.79 9.16 12.35
N THR A 81 -5.10 9.05 12.10
CA THR A 81 -5.76 7.87 11.52
C THR A 81 -6.62 8.30 10.33
N SER A 82 -6.85 7.40 9.36
CA SER A 82 -7.70 7.65 8.19
C SER A 82 -9.18 7.62 8.55
N LYS A 83 -9.69 8.66 9.20
CA LYS A 83 -11.09 8.76 9.63
C LYS A 83 -12.06 8.70 8.44
N GLY A 84 -13.20 8.05 8.65
CA GLY A 84 -14.26 7.91 7.64
C GLY A 84 -13.98 6.85 6.59
N PHE A 85 -12.89 6.06 6.74
CA PHE A 85 -12.56 4.95 5.85
C PHE A 85 -12.26 3.68 6.66
N SER A 86 -12.95 2.60 6.33
CA SER A 86 -12.90 1.34 7.07
C SER A 86 -12.87 0.17 6.08
N GLU A 87 -11.71 -0.40 5.87
CA GLU A 87 -11.49 -1.65 5.14
C GLU A 87 -10.37 -2.43 5.80
N ALA A 88 -10.45 -3.77 5.75
CA ALA A 88 -9.40 -4.64 6.28
C ALA A 88 -8.07 -4.45 5.54
N SER A 89 -6.96 -4.73 6.23
CA SER A 89 -5.64 -4.79 5.61
C SER A 89 -5.55 -5.95 4.63
N ALA A 90 -4.82 -5.79 3.53
CA ALA A 90 -4.78 -6.76 2.43
C ALA A 90 -3.37 -7.16 1.97
N TYR A 91 -2.40 -7.15 2.87
CA TYR A 91 -0.99 -7.56 2.66
C TYR A 91 -0.11 -6.55 1.91
N CYS A 92 -0.68 -5.56 1.24
CA CYS A 92 0.04 -4.55 0.47
C CYS A 92 0.89 -3.67 1.38
N SER A 93 2.12 -3.41 0.99
CA SER A 93 2.93 -2.38 1.63
C SER A 93 2.52 -1.00 1.11
N PRO A 94 2.33 0.00 1.99
CA PRO A 94 2.07 1.37 1.54
C PRO A 94 3.29 1.94 0.81
N ALA A 95 3.04 2.81 -0.17
CA ALA A 95 4.07 3.51 -0.92
C ALA A 95 3.77 5.01 -1.01
N MET A 96 4.82 5.83 -1.13
CA MET A 96 4.69 7.28 -1.27
C MET A 96 4.99 7.67 -2.70
N PHE A 97 4.05 8.38 -3.33
CA PHE A 97 4.22 8.93 -4.68
C PHE A 97 4.07 10.44 -4.67
N THR A 98 4.71 11.09 -5.65
CA THR A 98 4.64 12.55 -5.81
C THR A 98 3.91 12.88 -7.11
N PHE A 99 2.87 13.68 -7.01
CA PHE A 99 2.10 14.21 -8.14
C PHE A 99 2.17 15.74 -8.10
N GLY A 100 2.85 16.34 -9.07
CA GLY A 100 3.16 17.76 -9.02
C GLY A 100 3.99 18.11 -7.79
N ALA A 101 3.45 18.98 -6.93
CA ALA A 101 4.09 19.36 -5.67
C ALA A 101 3.61 18.54 -4.44
N ASN A 102 2.65 17.63 -4.63
CA ASN A 102 1.99 16.93 -3.54
C ASN A 102 2.44 15.47 -3.42
N LYS A 103 2.68 15.04 -2.20
CA LYS A 103 2.86 13.62 -1.87
C LYS A 103 1.49 12.98 -1.62
N VAL A 104 1.33 11.75 -2.08
CA VAL A 104 0.16 10.90 -1.80
C VAL A 104 0.67 9.56 -1.30
N LEU A 105 0.18 9.15 -0.15
CA LEU A 105 0.34 7.79 0.35
C LEU A 105 -0.66 6.90 -0.38
N VAL A 106 -0.18 5.87 -1.07
CA VAL A 106 -1.01 4.91 -1.77
C VAL A 106 -0.82 3.53 -1.17
N THR A 107 -1.91 2.83 -0.95
CA THR A 107 -1.91 1.42 -0.56
C THR A 107 -3.10 0.70 -1.16
N MET A 108 -3.15 -0.62 -0.99
CA MET A 108 -4.35 -1.41 -1.28
C MET A 108 -4.87 -2.01 0.01
N THR A 109 -6.16 -1.91 0.19
CA THR A 109 -6.93 -2.55 1.27
C THR A 109 -7.70 -3.74 0.71
N ALA A 110 -8.50 -4.41 1.51
CA ALA A 110 -9.23 -5.61 1.09
C ALA A 110 -10.02 -5.46 -0.23
N LYS A 111 -10.54 -4.26 -0.50
CA LYS A 111 -11.41 -4.03 -1.67
C LYS A 111 -11.03 -2.84 -2.54
N SER A 112 -10.04 -2.06 -2.12
CA SER A 112 -9.77 -0.79 -2.79
C SER A 112 -8.27 -0.48 -2.93
N VAL A 113 -7.94 0.22 -4.01
CA VAL A 113 -6.76 1.08 -4.08
C VAL A 113 -7.13 2.41 -3.44
N VAL A 114 -6.33 2.90 -2.50
CA VAL A 114 -6.64 4.13 -1.76
C VAL A 114 -5.47 5.11 -1.78
N GLY A 115 -5.79 6.37 -2.05
CA GLY A 115 -4.85 7.50 -1.94
C GLY A 115 -5.20 8.39 -0.74
N ILE A 116 -4.18 8.71 0.04
CA ILE A 116 -4.32 9.41 1.33
C ILE A 116 -3.35 10.58 1.38
N ASP A 117 -3.80 11.71 1.91
CA ASP A 117 -2.92 12.82 2.28
C ASP A 117 -2.01 12.38 3.44
N PRO A 118 -0.70 12.25 3.24
CA PRO A 118 0.21 11.74 4.25
C PRO A 118 0.37 12.66 5.47
N LYS A 119 -0.01 13.93 5.37
CA LYS A 119 0.08 14.89 6.46
C LYS A 119 -1.10 14.81 7.42
N THR A 120 -2.29 14.51 6.90
CA THR A 120 -3.55 14.63 7.64
C THR A 120 -4.28 13.32 7.84
N GLY A 121 -3.98 12.29 7.04
CA GLY A 121 -4.72 11.02 6.99
C GLY A 121 -6.05 11.11 6.24
N LYS A 122 -6.35 12.26 5.60
CA LYS A 122 -7.55 12.41 4.79
C LYS A 122 -7.48 11.49 3.57
N VAL A 123 -8.51 10.67 3.39
CA VAL A 123 -8.68 9.91 2.14
C VAL A 123 -9.00 10.89 1.01
N LEU A 124 -8.16 10.92 0.00
CA LEU A 124 -8.33 11.75 -1.19
C LEU A 124 -9.24 11.08 -2.21
N TRP A 125 -9.01 9.78 -2.41
CA TRP A 125 -9.77 8.97 -3.35
C TRP A 125 -9.68 7.49 -3.01
N THR A 126 -10.64 6.73 -3.52
CA THR A 126 -10.65 5.26 -3.53
C THR A 126 -11.01 4.77 -4.92
N HIS A 127 -10.47 3.63 -5.31
CA HIS A 127 -10.84 2.91 -6.52
C HIS A 127 -11.09 1.44 -6.16
N VAL A 128 -12.30 0.96 -6.40
CA VAL A 128 -12.68 -0.42 -6.06
C VAL A 128 -11.95 -1.39 -6.98
N HIS A 129 -11.29 -2.37 -6.38
CA HIS A 129 -10.70 -3.53 -7.05
C HIS A 129 -10.85 -4.73 -6.12
N GLU A 130 -11.81 -5.57 -6.40
CA GLU A 130 -12.08 -6.76 -5.58
C GLU A 130 -11.30 -7.96 -6.12
N THR A 131 -10.70 -8.73 -5.23
CA THR A 131 -10.04 -10.00 -5.53
C THR A 131 -10.69 -11.12 -4.74
N GLU A 132 -10.53 -12.34 -5.21
CA GLU A 132 -10.91 -13.50 -4.43
C GLU A 132 -10.11 -13.51 -3.12
N TYR A 133 -10.79 -13.74 -2.00
CA TYR A 133 -10.22 -13.73 -0.64
C TYR A 133 -9.71 -12.37 -0.14
N ASP A 134 -10.06 -11.26 -0.79
CA ASP A 134 -9.61 -9.91 -0.41
C ASP A 134 -8.07 -9.78 -0.34
N ILE A 135 -7.36 -10.39 -1.31
CA ILE A 135 -5.89 -10.43 -1.33
C ILE A 135 -5.33 -9.42 -2.33
N HIS A 136 -4.67 -8.39 -1.80
CA HIS A 136 -3.85 -7.45 -2.55
C HIS A 136 -2.46 -7.40 -1.93
N ALA A 137 -1.52 -8.19 -2.45
CA ALA A 137 -0.16 -8.25 -1.91
C ALA A 137 0.84 -7.41 -2.72
N VAL A 138 0.45 -6.96 -3.90
CA VAL A 138 1.30 -6.17 -4.79
C VAL A 138 1.17 -4.70 -4.47
N THR A 139 2.28 -4.04 -4.18
CA THR A 139 2.31 -2.58 -4.02
C THR A 139 2.07 -1.92 -5.38
N PRO A 140 1.14 -0.95 -5.48
CA PRO A 140 0.95 -0.17 -6.70
C PRO A 140 2.24 0.50 -7.17
N ALA A 141 2.36 0.68 -8.48
CA ALA A 141 3.50 1.35 -9.10
C ALA A 141 3.04 2.59 -9.88
N VAL A 142 3.90 3.60 -9.99
CA VAL A 142 3.57 4.87 -10.66
C VAL A 142 4.67 5.26 -11.63
N GLU A 143 4.28 5.67 -12.84
CA GLU A 143 5.14 6.37 -13.80
C GLU A 143 4.42 7.62 -14.30
N GLY A 144 5.02 8.78 -14.09
CA GLY A 144 4.36 10.07 -14.34
C GLY A 144 3.09 10.21 -13.48
N ASN A 145 1.95 10.39 -14.14
CA ASN A 145 0.64 10.48 -13.49
C ASN A 145 -0.21 9.22 -13.68
N VAL A 146 0.38 8.11 -14.10
CA VAL A 146 -0.32 6.85 -14.27
C VAL A 146 0.05 5.90 -13.14
N LEU A 147 -0.95 5.47 -12.38
CA LEU A 147 -0.82 4.48 -11.32
C LEU A 147 -1.30 3.13 -11.86
N TYR A 148 -0.46 2.11 -11.74
CA TYR A 148 -0.82 0.73 -12.03
C TYR A 148 -1.03 -0.07 -10.74
N TYR A 149 -2.08 -0.89 -10.73
CA TYR A 149 -2.43 -1.81 -9.64
C TYR A 149 -2.78 -3.19 -10.19
N THR A 150 -2.62 -4.23 -9.40
CA THR A 150 -2.96 -5.61 -9.79
C THR A 150 -3.25 -6.48 -8.58
N GLY A 151 -4.02 -7.53 -8.79
CA GLY A 151 -4.30 -8.59 -7.81
C GLY A 151 -4.38 -9.95 -8.50
N GLY A 152 -4.09 -11.01 -7.75
CA GLY A 152 -4.09 -12.37 -8.25
C GLY A 152 -5.48 -12.97 -8.46
N TYR A 153 -5.54 -14.29 -8.62
CA TYR A 153 -6.77 -15.09 -8.75
C TYR A 153 -7.65 -14.69 -9.94
N GLY A 154 -7.04 -14.25 -11.06
CA GLY A 154 -7.79 -13.83 -12.24
C GLY A 154 -8.50 -12.48 -12.10
N SER A 155 -8.25 -11.74 -11.03
CA SER A 155 -8.80 -10.39 -10.84
C SER A 155 -8.17 -9.40 -11.80
N GLY A 156 -6.90 -9.65 -12.19
CA GLY A 156 -6.16 -8.77 -13.08
C GLY A 156 -5.74 -7.49 -12.42
N GLY A 157 -5.63 -6.46 -13.21
CA GLY A 157 -5.20 -5.14 -12.77
C GLY A 157 -5.69 -4.03 -13.69
N GLY A 158 -5.12 -2.87 -13.56
CA GLY A 158 -5.43 -1.75 -14.41
C GLY A 158 -4.59 -0.52 -14.12
N ALA A 159 -4.83 0.50 -14.90
CA ALA A 159 -4.21 1.79 -14.73
C ALA A 159 -5.24 2.86 -14.36
N LEU A 160 -4.81 3.78 -13.51
CA LEU A 160 -5.56 4.98 -13.14
C LEU A 160 -4.77 6.21 -13.60
N ASP A 161 -5.46 7.15 -14.23
CA ASP A 161 -4.93 8.50 -14.42
C ASP A 161 -5.13 9.28 -13.11
N VAL A 162 -4.03 9.68 -12.49
CA VAL A 162 -4.02 10.49 -11.27
C VAL A 162 -3.97 11.96 -11.67
N SER A 163 -4.80 12.80 -11.05
CA SER A 163 -4.74 14.25 -11.30
C SER A 163 -3.37 14.83 -10.95
N ALA A 164 -3.01 15.95 -11.60
CA ALA A 164 -1.69 16.57 -11.45
C ALA A 164 -1.38 16.98 -9.99
N ASP A 165 -2.39 17.16 -9.16
CA ASP A 165 -2.27 17.46 -7.74
C ASP A 165 -2.41 16.23 -6.83
N GLY A 166 -2.62 15.04 -7.40
CA GLY A 166 -2.81 13.79 -6.66
C GLY A 166 -4.15 13.64 -5.96
N ALA A 167 -5.07 14.61 -6.11
CA ALA A 167 -6.30 14.67 -5.32
C ALA A 167 -7.45 13.81 -5.86
N SER A 168 -7.34 13.27 -7.07
CA SER A 168 -8.35 12.42 -7.69
C SER A 168 -7.77 11.41 -8.67
N VAL A 169 -8.54 10.37 -8.98
CA VAL A 169 -8.18 9.36 -9.98
C VAL A 169 -9.32 9.12 -10.95
N LYS A 170 -8.98 8.68 -12.17
CA LYS A 170 -9.92 8.19 -13.17
C LYS A 170 -9.42 6.85 -13.71
N PRO A 171 -10.29 5.83 -13.86
CA PRO A 171 -9.91 4.60 -14.55
C PRO A 171 -9.45 4.90 -15.97
N LYS A 172 -8.31 4.32 -16.37
CA LYS A 172 -7.73 4.45 -17.70
C LYS A 172 -8.02 3.22 -18.54
N TRP A 173 -7.64 2.07 -18.02
CA TRP A 173 -7.92 0.75 -18.61
C TRP A 173 -7.81 -0.33 -17.53
N SER A 174 -8.33 -1.54 -17.84
CA SER A 174 -8.18 -2.73 -17.01
C SER A 174 -7.85 -3.94 -17.87
N ASP A 175 -7.10 -4.89 -17.31
CA ASP A 175 -6.69 -6.14 -17.93
C ASP A 175 -6.83 -7.29 -16.94
N LYS A 176 -7.13 -8.49 -17.43
CA LYS A 176 -7.23 -9.70 -16.61
C LYS A 176 -6.05 -10.66 -16.79
N ASN A 177 -5.17 -10.39 -17.73
CA ASN A 177 -4.07 -11.30 -18.04
C ASN A 177 -2.89 -11.14 -17.09
N LEU A 178 -2.56 -9.90 -16.69
CA LEU A 178 -1.52 -9.63 -15.71
C LEU A 178 -2.13 -9.56 -14.30
N ASP A 179 -2.46 -10.72 -13.76
CA ASP A 179 -3.01 -10.92 -12.43
C ASP A 179 -1.91 -11.26 -11.41
N CYS A 180 -0.94 -10.37 -11.25
CA CYS A 180 0.20 -10.58 -10.36
C CYS A 180 -0.26 -10.70 -8.91
N GLN A 181 0.21 -11.75 -8.18
CA GLN A 181 -0.29 -12.07 -6.84
C GLN A 181 0.71 -11.74 -5.73
N HIS A 182 1.94 -12.27 -5.79
CA HIS A 182 2.89 -12.22 -4.67
C HIS A 182 4.14 -11.40 -4.94
N HIS A 183 4.47 -11.17 -6.18
CA HIS A 183 5.66 -10.44 -6.58
C HIS A 183 5.27 -9.10 -7.18
N GLY A 184 6.15 -8.11 -7.07
CA GLY A 184 5.92 -6.78 -7.60
C GLY A 184 5.91 -6.76 -9.13
N VAL A 185 5.39 -5.68 -9.68
CA VAL A 185 5.55 -5.33 -11.08
C VAL A 185 6.67 -4.31 -11.24
N VAL A 186 7.25 -4.24 -12.43
CA VAL A 186 8.25 -3.24 -12.79
C VAL A 186 7.68 -2.33 -13.85
N LEU A 187 7.71 -1.02 -13.60
CA LEU A 187 7.44 -0.01 -14.63
C LEU A 187 8.76 0.44 -15.24
N LEU A 188 8.87 0.35 -16.54
CA LEU A 188 10.07 0.76 -17.27
C LEU A 188 9.70 1.23 -18.66
N ASP A 189 10.11 2.46 -19.00
CA ASP A 189 9.98 3.05 -20.34
C ASP A 189 8.54 2.99 -20.91
N GLY A 190 7.54 3.23 -20.05
CA GLY A 190 6.13 3.23 -20.44
C GLY A 190 5.49 1.85 -20.52
N TYR A 191 6.14 0.82 -19.97
CA TYR A 191 5.63 -0.55 -19.94
C TYR A 191 5.56 -1.11 -18.53
N VAL A 192 4.59 -2.01 -18.31
CA VAL A 192 4.43 -2.80 -17.08
C VAL A 192 4.92 -4.21 -17.34
N TYR A 193 5.89 -4.67 -16.55
CA TYR A 193 6.39 -6.04 -16.58
C TYR A 193 5.99 -6.77 -15.31
N GLY A 194 5.49 -7.98 -15.47
CA GLY A 194 5.10 -8.83 -14.35
C GLY A 194 4.77 -10.25 -14.81
N THR A 195 4.40 -11.11 -13.87
CA THR A 195 3.96 -12.46 -14.18
C THR A 195 2.51 -12.64 -13.76
N GLY A 196 1.70 -13.25 -14.62
CA GLY A 196 0.33 -13.60 -14.28
C GLY A 196 0.29 -14.81 -13.35
N HIS A 197 -0.61 -14.78 -12.37
CA HIS A 197 -0.85 -15.88 -11.45
C HIS A 197 -1.49 -17.08 -12.15
N ASN A 198 -2.59 -16.84 -12.87
CA ASN A 198 -3.34 -17.92 -13.52
C ASN A 198 -2.66 -18.46 -14.77
N ASN A 199 -2.01 -17.61 -15.54
CA ASN A 199 -1.40 -18.03 -16.82
C ASN A 199 0.09 -18.41 -16.70
N ASN A 200 0.74 -18.11 -15.57
CA ASN A 200 2.15 -18.38 -15.29
C ASN A 200 3.13 -17.84 -16.36
N LYS A 201 2.79 -16.71 -16.98
CA LYS A 201 3.59 -16.10 -18.05
C LYS A 201 4.20 -14.78 -17.59
N LEU A 202 5.45 -14.55 -18.01
CA LEU A 202 6.02 -13.21 -18.00
C LEU A 202 5.32 -12.38 -19.09
N MET A 203 4.84 -11.22 -18.71
CA MET A 203 4.06 -10.33 -19.56
C MET A 203 4.64 -8.93 -19.55
N CYS A 204 4.39 -8.23 -20.64
CA CYS A 204 4.69 -6.82 -20.82
C CYS A 204 3.43 -6.17 -21.39
N LEU A 205 2.94 -5.13 -20.72
CA LEU A 205 1.80 -4.34 -21.16
C LEU A 205 2.24 -2.89 -21.35
N GLU A 206 1.77 -2.25 -22.40
CA GLU A 206 1.96 -0.81 -22.59
C GLU A 206 1.15 -0.06 -21.52
N LEU A 207 1.80 0.74 -20.69
CA LEU A 207 1.16 1.46 -19.58
C LEU A 207 0.08 2.45 -20.05
N ALA A 208 0.23 2.99 -21.25
CA ALA A 208 -0.72 3.93 -21.82
C ALA A 208 -2.05 3.29 -22.24
N THR A 209 -2.03 2.04 -22.69
CA THR A 209 -3.17 1.39 -23.36
C THR A 209 -3.60 0.03 -22.76
N GLY A 210 -2.73 -0.63 -22.00
CA GLY A 210 -2.94 -1.98 -21.48
C GLY A 210 -2.75 -3.11 -22.51
N LYS A 211 -2.19 -2.81 -23.70
CA LYS A 211 -1.95 -3.79 -24.75
C LYS A 211 -0.60 -4.49 -24.62
#